data_3ef4a140c871514ebfec00d688265d20
#
_entry.id   3ef4a140c871514ebfec00d688265d20
#
_cell.length_a   1.000
_cell.length_b   1.000
_cell.length_c   1.000
_cell.angle_alpha   90.00
_cell.angle_beta   90.00
_cell.angle_gamma   90.00
#
_symmetry.space_group_name_H-M   'P 1'
#
loop_
_entity.id
_entity.type
_entity.pdbx_description
1 polymer ?
#
loop_
_entity_poly.entity_id
_entity_poly.type
_entity_poly.pdbx_seq_one_letter_code
_entity_poly.pdbx_strand_id
1 'polypeptide(L)'
;LTIYFLNNAMINAGFRGDFVQFTQGMIIVLILIIDVRFKKNLHRLVASSYLDPVARTSEPMRSAELLPDRIGAKLAEAKIIAAGEIDGPEDVILDPDGNLYCGTRDGKIIKIAAPDHRNVTVLAKIGGRPLGLAFDAEGRLLTCVAGMGLVRVAMDGTHELLTDQTARSLFSVQDDTTIRMADDLDVAPDGVIYFTDATKRYDMENWAMDLLEGRSNGRLLSYDPKTRRTRTVCDNLVFPNGVCLAHDRRHLLVASTWDCAILAFDLENLKAGPRVLVSG
;
A
#
# COMPACT_ATOMS: atom_id res chain seq x y z
N LEU A 1 -1.78 -10.78 37.67
CA LEU A 1 -2.52 -10.99 38.94
C LEU A 1 -2.96 -12.46 39.10
N THR A 2 -3.68 -13.03 38.14
CA THR A 2 -4.23 -14.41 38.16
C THR A 2 -3.14 -15.49 38.34
N ILE A 3 -2.02 -15.39 37.63
CA ILE A 3 -0.90 -16.34 37.75
C ILE A 3 -0.27 -16.27 39.13
N TYR A 4 -0.15 -15.09 39.72
CA TYR A 4 0.38 -14.90 41.05
C TYR A 4 -0.52 -15.55 42.14
N PHE A 5 -1.84 -15.37 42.07
CA PHE A 5 -2.79 -16.01 42.97
C PHE A 5 -2.78 -17.53 42.86
N LEU A 6 -2.71 -18.05 41.62
CA LEU A 6 -2.63 -19.49 41.35
C LEU A 6 -1.35 -20.08 41.97
N ASN A 7 -0.22 -19.40 41.79
CA ASN A 7 1.08 -19.79 42.32
C ASN A 7 1.02 -19.93 43.88
N ASN A 8 0.52 -18.90 44.53
CA ASN A 8 0.37 -18.89 46.00
C ASN A 8 -0.60 -19.99 46.48
N ALA A 9 -1.68 -20.21 45.76
CA ALA A 9 -2.64 -21.27 46.11
C ALA A 9 -1.99 -22.67 45.99
N MET A 10 -1.18 -22.92 44.93
CA MET A 10 -0.50 -24.18 44.74
C MET A 10 0.60 -24.42 45.79
N ILE A 11 1.38 -23.38 46.13
CA ILE A 11 2.42 -23.47 47.17
C ILE A 11 1.75 -23.74 48.51
N ASN A 12 0.68 -23.06 48.86
CA ASN A 12 -0.07 -23.27 50.12
C ASN A 12 -0.75 -24.64 50.18
N ALA A 13 -1.06 -25.24 49.01
CA ALA A 13 -1.56 -26.62 48.92
C ALA A 13 -0.44 -27.69 48.98
N GLY A 14 0.83 -27.28 49.16
CA GLY A 14 1.95 -28.17 49.36
C GLY A 14 2.55 -28.76 48.07
N PHE A 15 2.25 -28.16 46.88
CA PHE A 15 2.86 -28.60 45.66
C PHE A 15 4.35 -28.21 45.60
N ARG A 16 5.20 -29.07 45.02
CA ARG A 16 6.63 -28.80 44.85
C ARG A 16 6.87 -27.65 43.88
N GLY A 17 7.90 -26.84 44.08
CA GLY A 17 8.22 -25.68 43.31
C GLY A 17 8.45 -25.95 41.81
N ASP A 18 9.07 -27.09 41.47
CA ASP A 18 9.25 -27.53 40.09
C ASP A 18 7.90 -27.81 39.38
N PHE A 19 6.95 -28.41 40.06
CA PHE A 19 5.61 -28.66 39.56
C PHE A 19 4.83 -27.35 39.35
N VAL A 20 4.97 -26.41 40.28
CA VAL A 20 4.33 -25.08 40.17
C VAL A 20 4.85 -24.33 38.94
N GLN A 21 6.18 -24.34 38.72
CA GLN A 21 6.76 -23.68 37.54
C GLN A 21 6.34 -24.35 36.21
N PHE A 22 6.29 -25.68 36.17
CA PHE A 22 5.79 -26.43 35.01
C PHE A 22 4.33 -26.02 34.69
N THR A 23 3.48 -26.00 35.71
CA THR A 23 2.07 -25.63 35.56
C THR A 23 1.90 -24.20 35.07
N GLN A 24 2.71 -23.27 35.57
CA GLN A 24 2.72 -21.88 35.08
C GLN A 24 3.11 -21.81 33.58
N GLY A 25 4.15 -22.50 33.19
CA GLY A 25 4.57 -22.58 31.80
C GLY A 25 3.46 -23.13 30.89
N MET A 26 2.80 -24.20 31.32
CA MET A 26 1.67 -24.78 30.59
C MET A 26 0.49 -23.79 30.46
N ILE A 27 0.17 -23.06 31.50
CA ILE A 27 -0.91 -22.06 31.46
C ILE A 27 -0.57 -20.92 30.51
N ILE A 28 0.67 -20.42 30.53
CA ILE A 28 1.12 -19.37 29.60
C ILE A 28 1.00 -19.85 28.15
N VAL A 29 1.48 -21.05 27.86
CA VAL A 29 1.37 -21.66 26.53
C VAL A 29 -0.08 -21.83 26.11
N LEU A 30 -0.96 -22.27 26.99
CA LEU A 30 -2.39 -22.41 26.74
C LEU A 30 -3.05 -21.07 26.44
N ILE A 31 -2.73 -20.03 27.22
CA ILE A 31 -3.23 -18.66 26.99
C ILE A 31 -2.76 -18.16 25.62
N LEU A 32 -1.51 -18.34 25.26
CA LEU A 32 -0.98 -17.96 23.95
C LEU A 32 -1.68 -18.69 22.81
N ILE A 33 -1.92 -20.01 22.95
CA ILE A 33 -2.64 -20.80 21.95
C ILE A 33 -4.09 -20.29 21.80
N ILE A 34 -4.75 -19.98 22.91
CA ILE A 34 -6.12 -19.46 22.92
C ILE A 34 -6.13 -18.07 22.28
N ASP A 35 -5.19 -17.17 22.65
CA ASP A 35 -5.12 -15.82 22.08
C ASP A 35 -4.89 -15.84 20.58
N VAL A 36 -3.96 -16.66 20.09
CA VAL A 36 -3.71 -16.82 18.64
C VAL A 36 -4.93 -17.41 17.93
N ARG A 37 -5.58 -18.42 18.50
CA ARG A 37 -6.79 -19.01 17.90
C ARG A 37 -8.00 -18.10 17.97
N PHE A 38 -8.16 -17.35 19.07
CA PHE A 38 -9.25 -16.40 19.24
C PHE A 38 -9.09 -15.23 18.25
N LYS A 39 -7.90 -14.67 18.11
CA LYS A 39 -7.61 -13.63 17.09
C LYS A 39 -7.88 -14.12 15.69
N LYS A 40 -7.44 -15.34 15.33
CA LYS A 40 -7.74 -15.93 14.01
C LYS A 40 -9.24 -16.14 13.78
N ASN A 41 -9.96 -16.63 14.79
CA ASN A 41 -11.40 -16.87 14.69
C ASN A 41 -12.20 -15.57 14.70
N LEU A 42 -11.78 -14.58 15.51
CA LEU A 42 -12.40 -13.25 15.50
C LEU A 42 -12.20 -12.58 14.13
N HIS A 43 -11.03 -12.71 13.54
CA HIS A 43 -10.74 -12.20 12.20
C HIS A 43 -11.64 -12.87 11.13
N ARG A 44 -11.89 -14.17 11.25
CA ARG A 44 -12.80 -14.92 10.36
C ARG A 44 -14.26 -14.53 10.60
N LEU A 45 -14.70 -14.38 11.85
CA LEU A 45 -16.05 -13.98 12.20
C LEU A 45 -16.35 -12.55 11.77
N VAL A 46 -15.42 -11.63 11.99
CA VAL A 46 -15.55 -10.25 11.53
C VAL A 46 -15.53 -10.19 10.00
N ALA A 47 -14.67 -10.96 9.34
CA ALA A 47 -14.63 -11.07 7.89
C ALA A 47 -15.94 -11.65 7.31
N SER A 48 -16.59 -12.62 8.00
CA SER A 48 -17.85 -13.22 7.54
C SER A 48 -19.08 -12.38 7.88
N SER A 49 -19.04 -11.52 8.90
CA SER A 49 -20.19 -10.68 9.27
C SER A 49 -20.29 -9.39 8.45
N TYR A 50 -19.27 -9.04 7.67
CA TYR A 50 -19.26 -7.88 6.77
C TYR A 50 -19.70 -8.21 5.34
N LEU A 51 -20.53 -9.21 5.14
CA LEU A 51 -21.22 -9.39 3.87
C LEU A 51 -22.41 -8.42 3.81
N ASP A 52 -22.12 -7.15 3.61
CA ASP A 52 -23.14 -6.22 3.11
C ASP A 52 -23.17 -6.35 1.58
N PRO A 53 -24.24 -6.90 1.00
CA PRO A 53 -24.35 -7.04 -0.44
C PRO A 53 -24.83 -5.73 -1.07
N VAL A 54 -24.20 -4.62 -0.78
CA VAL A 54 -24.37 -3.44 -1.62
C VAL A 54 -23.65 -3.77 -2.93
N ALA A 55 -24.39 -4.43 -3.81
CA ALA A 55 -24.01 -4.50 -5.20
C ALA A 55 -23.86 -3.06 -5.68
N ARG A 56 -22.61 -2.57 -5.75
CA ARG A 56 -22.33 -1.36 -6.48
C ARG A 56 -22.62 -1.66 -7.93
N THR A 57 -23.78 -1.26 -8.40
CA THR A 57 -24.02 -1.15 -9.82
C THR A 57 -23.19 0.02 -10.28
N SER A 58 -22.00 -0.26 -10.84
CA SER A 58 -21.31 0.74 -11.65
C SER A 58 -22.29 1.18 -12.73
N GLU A 59 -22.46 2.50 -12.88
CA GLU A 59 -23.16 3.00 -14.07
C GLU A 59 -22.43 2.43 -15.29
N PRO A 60 -23.19 2.00 -16.34
CA PRO A 60 -22.57 1.48 -17.55
C PRO A 60 -21.62 2.56 -18.09
N MET A 61 -20.38 2.19 -18.35
CA MET A 61 -19.40 3.06 -18.99
C MET A 61 -20.06 3.73 -20.19
N ARG A 62 -20.11 5.04 -20.20
CA ARG A 62 -20.55 5.78 -21.38
C ARG A 62 -19.63 5.34 -22.51
N SER A 63 -20.23 4.79 -23.55
CA SER A 63 -19.52 4.23 -24.68
C SER A 63 -18.46 5.20 -25.23
N ALA A 64 -17.40 4.62 -25.79
CA ALA A 64 -16.24 5.29 -26.36
C ALA A 64 -16.54 6.37 -27.45
N GLU A 65 -17.81 6.67 -27.70
CA GLU A 65 -18.27 7.70 -28.64
C GLU A 65 -17.77 9.12 -28.30
N LEU A 66 -17.25 9.35 -27.08
CA LEU A 66 -16.74 10.64 -26.63
C LEU A 66 -15.20 10.79 -26.80
N LEU A 67 -14.49 9.76 -27.21
CA LEU A 67 -13.06 9.87 -27.48
C LEU A 67 -12.86 10.29 -28.95
N PRO A 68 -12.36 11.48 -29.23
CA PRO A 68 -12.07 11.86 -30.61
C PRO A 68 -11.04 10.88 -31.20
N ASP A 69 -11.28 10.48 -32.48
CA ASP A 69 -10.49 9.53 -33.28
C ASP A 69 -8.95 9.80 -33.33
N ARG A 70 -8.50 10.86 -32.66
CA ARG A 70 -7.12 11.34 -32.70
C ARG A 70 -6.15 10.70 -31.69
N ILE A 71 -6.65 9.95 -30.70
CA ILE A 71 -5.76 9.37 -29.67
C ILE A 71 -5.04 8.13 -30.18
N GLY A 72 -5.65 7.31 -31.05
CA GLY A 72 -5.06 6.08 -31.56
C GLY A 72 -3.87 6.25 -32.50
N ALA A 73 -3.82 7.33 -33.29
CA ALA A 73 -2.79 7.52 -34.33
C ALA A 73 -1.39 7.83 -33.76
N LYS A 74 -1.31 8.54 -32.63
CA LYS A 74 -0.02 8.95 -32.04
C LYS A 74 0.73 7.78 -31.38
N LEU A 75 0.03 6.80 -30.83
CA LEU A 75 0.64 5.62 -30.22
C LEU A 75 1.23 4.64 -31.24
N ALA A 76 0.73 4.65 -32.48
CA ALA A 76 1.28 3.79 -33.54
C ALA A 76 2.72 4.17 -33.94
N GLU A 77 3.12 5.43 -33.70
CA GLU A 77 4.47 5.94 -33.99
C GLU A 77 5.37 5.94 -32.73
N ALA A 78 4.87 5.48 -31.60
CA ALA A 78 5.62 5.47 -30.34
C ALA A 78 6.81 4.51 -30.43
N LYS A 79 7.99 5.00 -30.00
CA LYS A 79 9.19 4.17 -29.88
C LYS A 79 9.05 3.24 -28.67
N ILE A 80 9.21 1.95 -28.90
CA ILE A 80 9.29 0.96 -27.82
C ILE A 80 10.73 0.94 -27.28
N ILE A 81 10.90 1.10 -25.98
CA ILE A 81 12.18 1.07 -25.28
C ILE A 81 12.29 -0.22 -24.50
N ALA A 82 13.47 -0.88 -24.53
CA ALA A 82 13.81 -2.09 -23.77
C ALA A 82 12.79 -3.25 -23.94
N ALA A 83 12.27 -3.42 -25.17
CA ALA A 83 11.29 -4.47 -25.49
C ALA A 83 11.82 -5.87 -25.16
N GLY A 84 11.14 -6.59 -24.26
CA GLY A 84 11.52 -7.95 -23.85
C GLY A 84 12.69 -8.03 -22.87
N GLU A 85 13.28 -6.89 -22.46
CA GLU A 85 14.40 -6.84 -21.50
C GLU A 85 13.93 -6.61 -20.06
N ILE A 86 12.74 -6.05 -19.88
CA ILE A 86 12.19 -5.69 -18.56
C ILE A 86 10.87 -6.42 -18.36
N ASP A 87 10.78 -7.19 -17.27
CA ASP A 87 9.56 -7.93 -16.94
C ASP A 87 8.63 -7.09 -16.05
N GLY A 88 7.44 -6.78 -16.57
CA GLY A 88 6.32 -6.19 -15.87
C GLY A 88 6.59 -4.81 -15.25
N PRO A 89 7.18 -3.85 -16.02
CA PRO A 89 7.22 -2.46 -15.55
C PRO A 89 5.78 -1.95 -15.41
N GLU A 90 5.53 -1.21 -14.35
CA GLU A 90 4.20 -0.67 -14.08
C GLU A 90 4.22 0.85 -14.16
N ASP A 91 5.11 1.51 -13.43
CA ASP A 91 5.34 2.94 -13.52
C ASP A 91 6.72 3.26 -14.11
N VAL A 92 6.84 4.41 -14.78
CA VAL A 92 8.08 4.88 -15.41
C VAL A 92 8.26 6.36 -15.18
N ILE A 93 9.35 6.74 -14.52
CA ILE A 93 9.68 8.15 -14.27
C ILE A 93 11.00 8.55 -14.91
N LEU A 94 11.16 9.86 -15.15
CA LEU A 94 12.39 10.44 -15.69
C LEU A 94 13.11 11.27 -14.63
N ASP A 95 14.44 11.17 -14.62
CA ASP A 95 15.25 12.16 -13.90
C ASP A 95 15.52 13.42 -14.80
N PRO A 96 16.10 14.50 -14.22
CA PRO A 96 16.42 15.70 -15.00
C PRO A 96 17.40 15.47 -16.15
N ASP A 97 18.22 14.42 -16.10
CA ASP A 97 19.17 14.05 -17.15
C ASP A 97 18.52 13.20 -18.27
N GLY A 98 17.23 12.88 -18.13
CA GLY A 98 16.46 12.10 -19.08
C GLY A 98 16.62 10.59 -18.96
N ASN A 99 17.24 10.08 -17.89
CA ASN A 99 17.25 8.65 -17.64
C ASN A 99 15.86 8.19 -17.16
N LEU A 100 15.47 6.99 -17.60
CA LEU A 100 14.22 6.37 -17.20
C LEU A 100 14.45 5.40 -16.03
N TYR A 101 13.47 5.33 -15.13
CA TYR A 101 13.46 4.38 -14.01
C TYR A 101 12.12 3.66 -13.97
N CYS A 102 12.15 2.35 -13.70
CA CYS A 102 10.94 1.55 -13.52
C CYS A 102 11.17 0.40 -12.53
N GLY A 103 10.09 -0.06 -11.92
CA GLY A 103 10.05 -1.29 -11.14
C GLY A 103 9.97 -2.54 -12.03
N THR A 104 10.27 -3.71 -11.48
CA THR A 104 10.09 -5.00 -12.15
C THR A 104 9.31 -5.98 -11.29
N ARG A 105 8.74 -6.99 -11.92
CA ARG A 105 7.99 -8.05 -11.23
C ARG A 105 8.82 -8.82 -10.21
N ASP A 106 10.13 -8.95 -10.45
CA ASP A 106 11.06 -9.69 -9.59
C ASP A 106 11.77 -8.80 -8.55
N GLY A 107 11.25 -7.60 -8.30
CA GLY A 107 11.68 -6.75 -7.18
C GLY A 107 12.94 -5.95 -7.43
N LYS A 108 13.20 -5.56 -8.68
CA LYS A 108 14.33 -4.70 -9.05
C LYS A 108 13.83 -3.29 -9.40
N ILE A 109 14.70 -2.31 -9.26
CA ILE A 109 14.61 -1.01 -9.91
C ILE A 109 15.61 -0.99 -11.05
N ILE A 110 15.11 -0.68 -12.23
CA ILE A 110 15.90 -0.57 -13.45
C ILE A 110 16.14 0.90 -13.76
N LYS A 111 17.35 1.21 -14.21
CA LYS A 111 17.71 2.47 -14.82
C LYS A 111 18.02 2.24 -16.29
N ILE A 112 17.44 3.07 -17.17
CA ILE A 112 17.70 3.09 -18.60
C ILE A 112 18.32 4.43 -18.94
N ALA A 113 19.58 4.41 -19.38
CA ALA A 113 20.37 5.62 -19.52
C ALA A 113 19.99 6.44 -20.77
N ALA A 114 19.89 7.74 -20.61
CA ALA A 114 19.80 8.71 -21.69
C ALA A 114 21.15 8.78 -22.47
N PRO A 115 21.18 9.34 -23.71
CA PRO A 115 20.05 9.88 -24.47
C PRO A 115 19.35 8.85 -25.37
N ASP A 116 19.98 7.71 -25.64
CA ASP A 116 19.48 6.73 -26.62
C ASP A 116 18.61 5.63 -26.00
N HIS A 117 18.61 5.50 -24.66
CA HIS A 117 17.87 4.53 -23.87
C HIS A 117 18.17 3.06 -24.27
N ARG A 118 19.44 2.78 -24.56
CA ARG A 118 19.90 1.43 -24.91
C ARG A 118 20.60 0.72 -23.77
N ASN A 119 21.13 1.47 -22.79
CA ASN A 119 21.84 0.90 -21.67
C ASN A 119 20.88 0.68 -20.51
N VAL A 120 20.50 -0.58 -20.32
CA VAL A 120 19.60 -1.05 -19.24
C VAL A 120 20.45 -1.60 -18.11
N THR A 121 20.32 -1.05 -16.90
CA THR A 121 21.09 -1.45 -15.73
C THR A 121 20.17 -1.64 -14.52
N VAL A 122 20.56 -2.55 -13.61
CA VAL A 122 19.86 -2.71 -12.32
C VAL A 122 20.44 -1.69 -11.34
N LEU A 123 19.61 -0.73 -10.92
CA LEU A 123 19.97 0.23 -9.87
C LEU A 123 19.96 -0.44 -8.50
N ALA A 124 18.88 -1.15 -8.17
CA ALA A 124 18.71 -1.79 -6.88
C ALA A 124 17.94 -3.11 -6.99
N LYS A 125 18.15 -4.01 -6.02
CA LYS A 125 17.34 -5.20 -5.81
C LYS A 125 16.67 -5.07 -4.45
N ILE A 126 15.37 -4.76 -4.44
CA ILE A 126 14.62 -4.43 -3.23
C ILE A 126 13.88 -5.67 -2.70
N GLY A 127 13.38 -6.50 -3.62
CA GLY A 127 12.39 -7.53 -3.33
C GLY A 127 10.95 -6.98 -3.43
N GLY A 128 9.97 -7.79 -3.11
CA GLY A 128 8.56 -7.44 -3.31
C GLY A 128 8.25 -7.12 -4.77
N ARG A 129 7.28 -6.25 -5.01
CA ARG A 129 6.98 -5.73 -6.34
C ARG A 129 6.94 -4.20 -6.30
N PRO A 130 8.00 -3.51 -6.74
CA PRO A 130 7.99 -2.07 -6.92
C PRO A 130 6.95 -1.69 -7.98
N LEU A 131 6.05 -0.79 -7.63
CA LEU A 131 4.95 -0.28 -8.46
C LEU A 131 5.20 1.21 -8.74
N GLY A 132 4.52 2.11 -8.04
CA GLY A 132 4.68 3.54 -8.20
C GLY A 132 6.06 4.07 -7.82
N LEU A 133 6.50 5.12 -8.48
CA LEU A 133 7.81 5.73 -8.36
C LEU A 133 7.69 7.26 -8.30
N ALA A 134 8.52 7.90 -7.48
CA ALA A 134 8.69 9.34 -7.46
C ALA A 134 10.12 9.72 -7.04
N PHE A 135 10.55 10.95 -7.30
CA PHE A 135 11.78 11.49 -6.73
C PHE A 135 11.47 12.36 -5.51
N ASP A 136 12.28 12.25 -4.46
CA ASP A 136 12.26 13.23 -3.39
C ASP A 136 13.08 14.50 -3.76
N ALA A 137 13.03 15.51 -2.87
CA ALA A 137 13.71 16.77 -3.11
C ALA A 137 15.25 16.65 -3.22
N GLU A 138 15.81 15.58 -2.68
CA GLU A 138 17.25 15.27 -2.72
C GLU A 138 17.62 14.40 -3.93
N GLY A 139 16.68 14.10 -4.82
CA GLY A 139 16.90 13.29 -6.02
C GLY A 139 17.03 11.80 -5.75
N ARG A 140 16.61 11.32 -4.57
CA ARG A 140 16.51 9.89 -4.26
C ARG A 140 15.19 9.34 -4.76
N LEU A 141 15.18 8.11 -5.18
CA LEU A 141 13.99 7.44 -5.66
C LEU A 141 13.14 6.97 -4.47
N LEU A 142 11.85 7.26 -4.51
CA LEU A 142 10.83 6.69 -3.65
C LEU A 142 10.05 5.66 -4.44
N THR A 143 9.67 4.56 -3.82
CA THR A 143 8.83 3.55 -4.48
C THR A 143 7.86 2.92 -3.50
N CYS A 144 6.63 2.75 -3.96
CA CYS A 144 5.67 1.86 -3.34
C CYS A 144 5.99 0.42 -3.71
N VAL A 145 6.12 -0.44 -2.73
CA VAL A 145 6.44 -1.85 -2.95
C VAL A 145 5.34 -2.73 -2.37
N ALA A 146 4.59 -3.37 -3.24
CA ALA A 146 3.55 -4.31 -2.79
C ALA A 146 4.18 -5.44 -1.97
N GLY A 147 3.61 -5.66 -0.77
CA GLY A 147 4.11 -6.62 0.22
C GLY A 147 5.22 -6.10 1.14
N MET A 148 5.71 -4.85 0.95
CA MET A 148 6.75 -4.26 1.80
C MET A 148 6.39 -2.87 2.36
N GLY A 149 5.68 -2.03 1.59
CA GLY A 149 5.34 -0.66 1.97
C GLY A 149 6.09 0.40 1.17
N LEU A 150 6.46 1.51 1.80
CA LEU A 150 7.17 2.63 1.15
C LEU A 150 8.68 2.51 1.37
N VAL A 151 9.43 2.49 0.28
CA VAL A 151 10.89 2.31 0.26
C VAL A 151 11.56 3.50 -0.40
N ARG A 152 12.72 3.91 0.10
CA ARG A 152 13.60 4.90 -0.50
C ARG A 152 14.86 4.25 -1.03
N VAL A 153 15.26 4.61 -2.24
CA VAL A 153 16.43 4.07 -2.93
C VAL A 153 17.37 5.22 -3.28
N ALA A 154 18.61 5.12 -2.85
CA ALA A 154 19.66 6.05 -3.24
C ALA A 154 20.21 5.71 -4.64
N MET A 155 20.85 6.69 -5.29
CA MET A 155 21.38 6.48 -6.64
C MET A 155 22.60 5.53 -6.70
N ASP A 156 23.15 5.14 -5.56
CA ASP A 156 24.17 4.09 -5.43
C ASP A 156 23.57 2.68 -5.30
N GLY A 157 22.22 2.58 -5.29
CA GLY A 157 21.48 1.31 -5.16
C GLY A 157 21.21 0.88 -3.73
N THR A 158 21.72 1.60 -2.72
CA THR A 158 21.34 1.35 -1.33
C THR A 158 19.87 1.75 -1.10
N HIS A 159 19.17 1.01 -0.25
CA HIS A 159 17.76 1.29 -0.01
C HIS A 159 17.40 1.10 1.46
N GLU A 160 16.33 1.76 1.88
CA GLU A 160 15.77 1.67 3.23
C GLU A 160 14.24 1.63 3.19
N LEU A 161 13.67 0.83 4.06
CA LEU A 161 12.23 0.83 4.32
C LEU A 161 11.88 2.06 5.14
N LEU A 162 11.02 2.93 4.60
CA LEU A 162 10.52 4.11 5.30
C LEU A 162 9.39 3.76 6.24
N THR A 163 8.44 2.94 5.76
CA THR A 163 7.29 2.49 6.54
C THR A 163 6.60 1.28 5.88
N ASP A 164 6.17 0.36 6.73
CA ASP A 164 5.32 -0.79 6.39
C ASP A 164 4.01 -0.81 7.19
N GLN A 165 3.80 0.20 8.05
CA GLN A 165 2.67 0.26 8.95
C GLN A 165 2.16 1.69 9.15
N THR A 166 0.87 1.82 9.40
CA THR A 166 0.26 3.05 9.89
C THR A 166 0.32 3.14 11.41
N ALA A 167 0.20 4.34 11.96
CA ALA A 167 0.07 4.53 13.39
C ALA A 167 -1.23 3.86 13.89
N ARG A 168 -1.09 2.93 14.83
CA ARG A 168 -2.24 2.22 15.43
C ARG A 168 -3.03 3.13 16.36
N SER A 169 -4.35 3.13 16.21
CA SER A 169 -5.24 3.69 17.21
C SER A 169 -5.34 2.72 18.41
N LEU A 170 -5.20 3.24 19.63
CA LEU A 170 -5.38 2.47 20.87
C LEU A 170 -6.80 1.88 21.02
N PHE A 171 -7.76 2.44 20.29
CA PHE A 171 -9.17 2.04 20.33
C PHE A 171 -9.59 1.18 19.13
N SER A 172 -8.68 0.88 18.21
CA SER A 172 -8.98 0.01 17.07
C SER A 172 -9.04 -1.45 17.51
N VAL A 173 -10.19 -2.07 17.27
CA VAL A 173 -10.41 -3.52 17.53
C VAL A 173 -9.72 -4.37 16.46
N GLN A 174 -9.57 -3.85 15.24
CA GLN A 174 -8.91 -4.51 14.14
C GLN A 174 -7.47 -4.01 14.02
N ASP A 175 -6.55 -4.93 13.79
CA ASP A 175 -5.17 -4.59 13.45
C ASP A 175 -5.06 -4.50 11.92
N ASP A 176 -5.37 -3.32 11.39
CA ASP A 176 -5.24 -2.96 9.99
C ASP A 176 -4.06 -2.00 9.74
N THR A 177 -3.08 -2.01 10.64
CA THR A 177 -1.91 -1.12 10.56
C THR A 177 -0.99 -1.49 9.40
N THR A 178 -0.89 -2.77 9.04
CA THR A 178 0.01 -3.25 7.98
C THR A 178 -0.37 -2.69 6.62
N ILE A 179 0.61 -2.14 5.91
CA ILE A 179 0.49 -1.72 4.51
C ILE A 179 0.73 -2.96 3.64
N ARG A 180 -0.31 -3.41 2.92
CA ARG A 180 -0.25 -4.67 2.16
C ARG A 180 0.06 -4.46 0.70
N MET A 181 -0.57 -3.46 0.11
CA MET A 181 -0.49 -3.21 -1.31
C MET A 181 -0.24 -1.72 -1.55
N ALA A 182 0.95 -1.25 -1.08
CA ALA A 182 1.43 0.06 -1.46
C ALA A 182 1.57 0.09 -2.97
N ASP A 183 0.84 1.01 -3.64
CA ASP A 183 0.67 0.98 -5.08
C ASP A 183 1.36 2.17 -5.73
N ASP A 184 0.86 3.39 -5.54
CA ASP A 184 1.42 4.58 -6.18
C ASP A 184 1.64 5.72 -5.17
N LEU A 185 2.49 6.68 -5.52
CA LEU A 185 2.86 7.79 -4.63
C LEU A 185 3.15 9.09 -5.37
N ASP A 186 2.96 10.20 -4.67
CA ASP A 186 3.48 11.50 -5.07
C ASP A 186 3.93 12.33 -3.86
N VAL A 187 4.81 13.30 -4.09
CA VAL A 187 5.44 14.11 -3.04
C VAL A 187 4.89 15.51 -3.06
N ALA A 188 4.24 15.92 -1.96
CA ALA A 188 3.71 17.26 -1.80
C ALA A 188 4.83 18.30 -1.65
N PRO A 189 4.55 19.62 -1.90
CA PRO A 189 5.55 20.68 -1.80
C PRO A 189 6.19 20.83 -0.43
N ASP A 190 5.55 20.39 0.63
CA ASP A 190 6.07 20.40 2.01
C ASP A 190 6.94 19.19 2.35
N GLY A 191 7.09 18.24 1.40
CA GLY A 191 7.85 17.01 1.50
C GLY A 191 7.06 15.82 2.07
N VAL A 192 5.77 15.98 2.38
CA VAL A 192 4.91 14.87 2.77
C VAL A 192 4.67 13.97 1.56
N ILE A 193 4.82 12.66 1.74
CA ILE A 193 4.59 11.67 0.70
C ILE A 193 3.18 11.14 0.87
N TYR A 194 2.35 11.29 -0.16
CA TYR A 194 1.04 10.68 -0.22
C TYR A 194 1.11 9.43 -1.09
N PHE A 195 0.52 8.36 -0.62
CA PHE A 195 0.55 7.08 -1.34
C PHE A 195 -0.68 6.25 -1.09
N THR A 196 -0.99 5.39 -2.02
CA THR A 196 -2.15 4.50 -1.94
C THR A 196 -1.74 3.14 -1.36
N ASP A 197 -2.65 2.55 -0.57
CA ASP A 197 -2.63 1.13 -0.20
C ASP A 197 -3.91 0.55 -0.81
N ALA A 198 -3.76 -0.07 -1.99
CA ALA A 198 -4.88 -0.43 -2.85
C ALA A 198 -5.86 -1.37 -2.16
N THR A 199 -5.37 -2.25 -1.30
CA THR A 199 -6.20 -3.10 -0.46
C THR A 199 -5.48 -3.48 0.84
N LYS A 200 -6.17 -3.33 1.96
CA LYS A 200 -5.72 -3.80 3.29
C LYS A 200 -5.88 -5.31 3.47
N ARG A 201 -6.53 -5.98 2.53
CA ARG A 201 -7.02 -7.35 2.71
C ARG A 201 -6.25 -8.37 1.91
N TYR A 202 -5.91 -8.06 0.68
CA TYR A 202 -5.27 -8.98 -0.26
C TYR A 202 -3.82 -8.59 -0.48
N ASP A 203 -3.01 -9.59 -0.79
CA ASP A 203 -1.63 -9.43 -1.25
C ASP A 203 -1.57 -9.35 -2.78
N MET A 204 -0.37 -9.15 -3.30
CA MET A 204 -0.14 -9.02 -4.74
C MET A 204 -0.53 -10.26 -5.56
N GLU A 205 -0.56 -11.45 -4.95
CA GLU A 205 -0.94 -12.68 -5.66
C GLU A 205 -2.46 -12.81 -5.77
N ASN A 206 -3.20 -12.19 -4.84
CA ASN A 206 -4.64 -12.33 -4.70
C ASN A 206 -5.40 -11.00 -4.92
N TRP A 207 -4.77 -9.98 -5.48
CA TRP A 207 -5.36 -8.64 -5.63
C TRP A 207 -6.68 -8.63 -6.40
N ALA A 208 -6.86 -9.53 -7.38
CA ALA A 208 -8.08 -9.64 -8.16
C ALA A 208 -9.30 -10.09 -7.31
N MET A 209 -9.06 -10.70 -6.14
CA MET A 209 -10.13 -11.07 -5.22
C MET A 209 -10.78 -9.85 -4.58
N ASP A 210 -10.09 -8.72 -4.51
CA ASP A 210 -10.64 -7.45 -4.03
C ASP A 210 -11.78 -6.96 -4.92
N LEU A 211 -11.61 -7.06 -6.25
CA LEU A 211 -12.67 -6.77 -7.21
C LEU A 211 -13.89 -7.68 -7.01
N LEU A 212 -13.65 -8.99 -6.86
CA LEU A 212 -14.72 -9.97 -6.69
C LEU A 212 -15.46 -9.79 -5.36
N GLU A 213 -14.76 -9.31 -4.32
CA GLU A 213 -15.37 -9.01 -3.03
C GLU A 213 -16.27 -7.76 -3.10
N GLY A 214 -15.96 -6.80 -3.97
CA GLY A 214 -16.73 -5.57 -4.18
C GLY A 214 -16.77 -4.64 -2.96
N ARG A 215 -15.69 -4.62 -2.15
CA ARG A 215 -15.60 -3.80 -0.93
C ARG A 215 -14.62 -2.66 -1.07
N SER A 216 -14.81 -1.64 -0.23
CA SER A 216 -13.90 -0.52 -0.09
C SER A 216 -12.77 -0.88 0.89
N ASN A 217 -11.81 -1.69 0.45
CA ASN A 217 -10.72 -2.19 1.29
C ASN A 217 -9.46 -1.31 1.22
N GLY A 218 -9.41 -0.35 0.32
CA GLY A 218 -8.23 0.50 0.11
C GLY A 218 -8.24 1.77 0.94
N ARG A 219 -7.12 2.47 0.93
CA ARG A 219 -6.93 3.72 1.66
C ARG A 219 -5.87 4.63 1.01
N LEU A 220 -6.00 5.92 1.27
CA LEU A 220 -4.96 6.91 1.02
C LEU A 220 -4.16 7.14 2.30
N LEU A 221 -2.85 7.09 2.20
CA LEU A 221 -1.91 7.24 3.29
C LEU A 221 -1.06 8.50 3.09
N SER A 222 -0.50 9.02 4.18
CA SER A 222 0.55 10.04 4.16
C SER A 222 1.71 9.61 5.04
N TYR A 223 2.94 9.79 4.56
CA TYR A 223 4.17 9.65 5.33
C TYR A 223 4.87 10.99 5.46
N ASP A 224 5.13 11.41 6.68
CA ASP A 224 5.88 12.63 6.96
C ASP A 224 7.34 12.26 7.28
N PRO A 225 8.30 12.60 6.41
CA PRO A 225 9.71 12.27 6.61
C PRO A 225 10.33 12.92 7.85
N LYS A 226 9.81 14.09 8.29
CA LYS A 226 10.33 14.83 9.45
C LYS A 226 10.00 14.12 10.75
N THR A 227 8.79 13.58 10.85
CA THR A 227 8.32 12.88 12.04
C THR A 227 8.41 11.36 11.94
N ARG A 228 8.70 10.85 10.74
CA ARG A 228 8.73 9.41 10.39
C ARG A 228 7.43 8.70 10.75
N ARG A 229 6.30 9.37 10.54
CA ARG A 229 4.97 8.85 10.86
C ARG A 229 4.12 8.66 9.63
N THR A 230 3.48 7.50 9.56
CA THR A 230 2.47 7.20 8.56
C THR A 230 1.08 7.35 9.17
N ARG A 231 0.19 8.02 8.44
CA ARG A 231 -1.21 8.23 8.84
C ARG A 231 -2.16 7.83 7.72
N THR A 232 -3.30 7.31 8.08
CA THR A 232 -4.41 7.17 7.14
C THR A 232 -5.07 8.54 6.95
N VAL A 233 -5.10 8.99 5.70
CA VAL A 233 -5.73 10.24 5.26
C VAL A 233 -7.20 10.00 4.98
N CYS A 234 -7.50 8.95 4.21
CA CYS A 234 -8.85 8.52 3.90
C CYS A 234 -8.88 7.00 3.83
N ASP A 235 -9.86 6.41 4.49
CA ASP A 235 -10.10 4.97 4.51
C ASP A 235 -11.31 4.61 3.63
N ASN A 236 -11.51 3.32 3.41
CA ASN A 236 -12.65 2.79 2.66
C ASN A 236 -12.74 3.30 1.21
N LEU A 237 -11.60 3.42 0.55
CA LEU A 237 -11.52 3.66 -0.88
C LEU A 237 -11.63 2.33 -1.65
N VAL A 238 -12.08 2.42 -2.90
CA VAL A 238 -12.30 1.25 -3.74
C VAL A 238 -11.12 1.05 -4.67
N PHE A 239 -10.17 0.25 -4.22
CA PHE A 239 -8.92 -0.06 -4.91
C PHE A 239 -8.25 1.22 -5.45
N PRO A 240 -7.83 2.15 -4.55
CA PRO A 240 -7.09 3.33 -4.97
C PRO A 240 -5.75 2.87 -5.53
N ASN A 241 -5.50 3.18 -6.80
CA ASN A 241 -4.29 2.84 -7.52
C ASN A 241 -3.46 4.11 -7.71
N GLY A 242 -3.49 4.74 -8.88
CA GLY A 242 -2.72 5.94 -9.17
C GLY A 242 -3.01 7.12 -8.22
N VAL A 243 -1.97 7.85 -7.84
CA VAL A 243 -2.08 9.10 -7.09
C VAL A 243 -1.12 10.14 -7.66
N CYS A 244 -1.60 11.37 -7.87
CA CYS A 244 -0.73 12.46 -8.30
C CYS A 244 -1.22 13.81 -7.79
N LEU A 245 -0.29 14.75 -7.62
CA LEU A 245 -0.60 16.15 -7.39
C LEU A 245 -1.15 16.79 -8.66
N ALA A 246 -2.27 17.46 -8.54
CA ALA A 246 -2.79 18.28 -9.61
C ALA A 246 -1.83 19.44 -9.93
N HIS A 247 -1.97 20.01 -11.11
CA HIS A 247 -1.12 21.12 -11.56
C HIS A 247 -1.16 22.36 -10.63
N ASP A 248 -2.27 22.56 -9.93
CA ASP A 248 -2.41 23.61 -8.92
C ASP A 248 -1.64 23.36 -7.62
N ARG A 249 -1.04 22.17 -7.46
CA ARG A 249 -0.28 21.73 -6.29
C ARG A 249 -1.06 21.78 -4.96
N ARG A 250 -2.35 21.95 -5.04
CA ARG A 250 -3.29 22.00 -3.92
C ARG A 250 -4.16 20.76 -3.84
N HIS A 251 -4.51 20.19 -4.98
CA HIS A 251 -5.35 19.00 -5.02
C HIS A 251 -4.49 17.75 -5.27
N LEU A 252 -4.82 16.68 -4.55
CA LEU A 252 -4.30 15.34 -4.80
C LEU A 252 -5.38 14.56 -5.54
N LEU A 253 -5.04 13.99 -6.67
CA LEU A 253 -5.92 13.16 -7.48
C LEU A 253 -5.64 11.70 -7.22
N VAL A 254 -6.67 10.91 -7.00
CA VAL A 254 -6.56 9.46 -6.74
C VAL A 254 -7.48 8.71 -7.69
N ALA A 255 -6.94 7.74 -8.39
CA ALA A 255 -7.70 6.84 -9.24
C ALA A 255 -8.33 5.73 -8.39
N SER A 256 -9.66 5.69 -8.30
CA SER A 256 -10.44 4.63 -7.66
C SER A 256 -10.82 3.61 -8.74
N THR A 257 -10.01 2.55 -8.85
CA THR A 257 -10.01 1.66 -10.04
C THR A 257 -11.34 0.96 -10.25
N TRP A 258 -11.87 0.31 -9.23
CA TRP A 258 -13.10 -0.46 -9.36
C TRP A 258 -14.37 0.41 -9.39
N ASP A 259 -14.27 1.67 -8.96
CA ASP A 259 -15.35 2.66 -9.12
C ASP A 259 -15.30 3.38 -10.48
N CYS A 260 -14.27 3.13 -11.29
CA CYS A 260 -14.01 3.87 -12.53
C CYS A 260 -14.06 5.39 -12.32
N ALA A 261 -13.46 5.88 -11.23
CA ALA A 261 -13.57 7.26 -10.81
C ALA A 261 -12.21 7.89 -10.50
N ILE A 262 -12.12 9.20 -10.68
CA ILE A 262 -11.03 10.04 -10.15
C ILE A 262 -11.57 10.85 -8.98
N LEU A 263 -10.91 10.70 -7.85
CA LEU A 263 -11.20 11.42 -6.62
C LEU A 263 -10.22 12.56 -6.44
N ALA A 264 -10.70 13.73 -6.02
CA ALA A 264 -9.86 14.89 -5.71
C ALA A 264 -9.93 15.23 -4.22
N PHE A 265 -8.78 15.28 -3.57
CA PHE A 265 -8.60 15.69 -2.18
C PHE A 265 -8.00 17.08 -2.12
N ASP A 266 -8.56 17.98 -1.31
CA ASP A 266 -7.96 19.27 -1.02
C ASP A 266 -6.93 19.11 0.11
N LEU A 267 -5.64 19.35 -0.18
CA LEU A 267 -4.55 19.21 0.79
C LEU A 267 -4.68 20.18 1.98
N GLU A 268 -5.36 21.31 1.82
CA GLU A 268 -5.63 22.23 2.92
C GLU A 268 -6.79 21.76 3.81
N ASN A 269 -7.64 20.84 3.30
CA ASN A 269 -8.81 20.34 4.03
C ASN A 269 -9.06 18.84 3.81
N LEU A 270 -8.06 18.03 4.05
CA LEU A 270 -8.15 16.56 3.90
C LEU A 270 -9.29 15.92 4.71
N LYS A 271 -9.70 16.56 5.81
CA LYS A 271 -10.80 16.05 6.66
C LYS A 271 -12.18 16.12 5.98
N ALA A 272 -12.35 16.95 4.96
CA ALA A 272 -13.59 17.00 4.21
C ALA A 272 -13.82 15.75 3.36
N GLY A 273 -12.79 14.91 3.20
CA GLY A 273 -12.82 13.77 2.30
C GLY A 273 -12.72 14.16 0.83
N PRO A 274 -12.76 13.18 -0.07
CA PRO A 274 -12.67 13.43 -1.49
C PRO A 274 -13.97 13.92 -2.10
N ARG A 275 -13.84 14.67 -3.19
CA ARG A 275 -14.94 14.88 -4.16
C ARG A 275 -14.67 14.03 -5.40
N VAL A 276 -15.71 13.49 -5.99
CA VAL A 276 -15.61 12.81 -7.30
C VAL A 276 -15.39 13.90 -8.37
N LEU A 277 -14.27 13.78 -9.09
CA LEU A 277 -13.92 14.69 -10.18
C LEU A 277 -14.48 14.17 -11.51
N VAL A 278 -14.30 12.88 -11.76
CA VAL A 278 -14.78 12.17 -12.94
C VAL A 278 -15.24 10.78 -12.49
N SER A 279 -16.35 10.32 -13.05
CA SER A 279 -16.82 8.92 -12.93
C SER A 279 -17.23 8.39 -14.29
N GLY A 280 -16.94 7.11 -14.58
CA GLY A 280 -17.33 6.41 -15.80
C GLY A 280 -18.73 5.84 -15.73
#